data_7b8002f3e6e8dc462b6347f0f581560d
#
_entry.id   7b8002f3e6e8dc462b6347f0f581560d
#
_cell.length_a   1.000
_cell.length_b   1.000
_cell.length_c   1.000
_cell.angle_alpha   90.00
_cell.angle_beta   90.00
_cell.angle_gamma   90.00
#
_symmetry.space_group_name_H-M   'P 1'
#
loop_
_entity.id
_entity.type
_entity.pdbx_description
1 polymer ?
#
loop_
_entity_poly.entity_id
_entity_poly.type
_entity_poly.pdbx_seq_one_letter_code
_entity_poly.pdbx_strand_id
1 'polypeptide(L)'
;MRKNYMAEVAKLLGVELEEEFRITGFPENCRHKLDKRGLWHYNEERDWWDDDSCALTRLLGGAARVIKLPWKPQKGKRYYIPFISTQQERMYVSYYWANDDINIEHYRMGIVCKTPEEAIALTKKMLEAVNEQ
;
A
#
# COMPACT_ATOMS: atom_id res chain seq x y z
N MET A 1 29.51 -18.34 3.77
CA MET A 1 28.53 -17.46 3.10
C MET A 1 27.77 -16.68 4.16
N ARG A 2 27.70 -15.36 4.01
CA ARG A 2 26.96 -14.54 4.97
C ARG A 2 25.47 -14.67 4.72
N LYS A 3 24.70 -14.80 5.79
CA LYS A 3 23.24 -14.77 5.72
C LYS A 3 22.76 -13.37 5.37
N ASN A 4 21.77 -13.26 4.51
CA ASN A 4 21.10 -12.00 4.20
C ASN A 4 19.98 -11.78 5.22
N TYR A 5 20.01 -10.65 5.93
CA TYR A 5 19.07 -10.34 6.99
C TYR A 5 17.94 -9.39 6.58
N MET A 6 17.85 -9.04 5.30
CA MET A 6 16.85 -8.03 4.87
C MET A 6 15.41 -8.49 5.08
N ALA A 7 15.13 -9.79 4.97
CA ALA A 7 13.78 -10.32 5.28
C ALA A 7 13.44 -10.13 6.76
N GLU A 8 14.41 -10.36 7.65
CA GLU A 8 14.23 -10.15 9.09
C GLU A 8 14.09 -8.67 9.44
N VAL A 9 14.83 -7.79 8.75
CA VAL A 9 14.72 -6.34 8.92
C VAL A 9 13.33 -5.87 8.49
N ALA A 10 12.82 -6.35 7.37
CA ALA A 10 11.48 -6.02 6.89
C ALA A 10 10.43 -6.42 7.94
N LYS A 11 10.55 -7.64 8.46
CA LYS A 11 9.64 -8.15 9.50
C LYS A 11 9.69 -7.28 10.76
N LEU A 12 10.89 -6.90 11.20
CA LEU A 12 11.08 -6.03 12.36
C LEU A 12 10.39 -4.67 12.16
N LEU A 13 10.43 -4.13 10.94
CA LEU A 13 9.82 -2.84 10.62
C LEU A 13 8.33 -2.95 10.26
N GLY A 14 7.79 -4.17 10.18
CA GLY A 14 6.37 -4.38 9.88
C GLY A 14 6.01 -4.25 8.42
N VAL A 15 6.96 -4.42 7.51
CA VAL A 15 6.75 -4.35 6.07
C VAL A 15 7.21 -5.63 5.39
N GLU A 16 6.80 -5.84 4.15
CA GLU A 16 7.28 -6.93 3.32
C GLU A 16 8.39 -6.43 2.38
N LEU A 17 9.23 -7.35 1.89
CA LEU A 17 10.19 -6.99 0.84
C LEU A 17 9.44 -6.51 -0.39
N GLU A 18 9.95 -5.50 -1.04
CA GLU A 18 9.37 -4.82 -2.22
C GLU A 18 8.11 -4.01 -1.92
N GLU A 19 7.59 -4.04 -0.69
CA GLU A 19 6.45 -3.19 -0.31
C GLU A 19 6.90 -1.74 -0.23
N GLU A 20 6.17 -0.83 -0.87
CA GLU A 20 6.44 0.61 -0.76
C GLU A 20 5.80 1.17 0.49
N PHE A 21 6.52 2.07 1.17
CA PHE A 21 6.05 2.75 2.38
C PHE A 21 6.65 4.16 2.43
N ARG A 22 6.20 4.95 3.40
CA ARG A 22 6.77 6.26 3.68
C ARG A 22 7.53 6.21 4.99
N ILE A 23 8.39 7.18 5.21
CA ILE A 23 9.19 7.31 6.44
C ILE A 23 8.95 8.71 7.02
N THR A 24 8.79 8.80 8.34
CA THR A 24 8.65 10.09 9.03
C THR A 24 9.86 10.97 8.76
N GLY A 25 9.62 12.26 8.56
CA GLY A 25 10.66 13.24 8.27
C GLY A 25 10.99 13.42 6.79
N PHE A 26 10.42 12.61 5.91
CA PHE A 26 10.55 12.76 4.46
C PHE A 26 9.30 13.40 3.87
N PRO A 27 9.43 14.16 2.75
CA PRO A 27 8.27 14.74 2.06
C PRO A 27 7.28 13.67 1.59
N GLU A 28 6.02 14.06 1.42
CA GLU A 28 4.95 13.14 1.00
C GLU A 28 5.17 12.52 -0.38
N ASN A 29 5.94 13.16 -1.25
CA ASN A 29 6.25 12.64 -2.58
C ASN A 29 7.40 11.62 -2.57
N CYS A 30 7.94 11.28 -1.40
CA CYS A 30 8.98 10.28 -1.26
C CYS A 30 8.39 8.92 -0.89
N ARG A 31 8.95 7.87 -1.46
CA ARG A 31 8.60 6.48 -1.17
C ARG A 31 9.87 5.71 -0.85
N HIS A 32 9.73 4.66 -0.08
CA HIS A 32 10.82 3.77 0.28
C HIS A 32 10.39 2.32 0.11
N LYS A 33 11.33 1.44 -0.08
CA LYS A 33 11.11 -0.01 -0.07
C LYS A 33 12.37 -0.73 0.36
N LEU A 34 12.20 -1.95 0.86
CA LEU A 34 13.31 -2.84 1.19
C LEU A 34 13.38 -3.95 0.16
N ASP A 35 14.60 -4.30 -0.25
CA ASP A 35 14.86 -5.51 -1.01
C ASP A 35 16.08 -6.21 -0.41
N LYS A 36 16.55 -7.27 -1.04
CA LYS A 36 17.71 -8.03 -0.54
C LYS A 36 19.00 -7.21 -0.47
N ARG A 37 19.07 -6.08 -1.16
CA ARG A 37 20.25 -5.20 -1.21
C ARG A 37 20.19 -4.08 -0.17
N GLY A 38 19.01 -3.78 0.39
CA GLY A 38 18.87 -2.75 1.40
C GLY A 38 17.62 -1.90 1.26
N LEU A 39 17.68 -0.67 1.77
CA LEU A 39 16.59 0.30 1.69
C LEU A 39 16.79 1.21 0.49
N TRP A 40 15.73 1.41 -0.26
CA TRP A 40 15.71 2.26 -1.45
C TRP A 40 14.77 3.43 -1.25
N HIS A 41 15.13 4.57 -1.84
CA HIS A 41 14.42 5.83 -1.79
C HIS A 41 13.97 6.21 -3.19
N TYR A 42 12.71 6.59 -3.35
CA TYR A 42 12.15 7.10 -4.60
C TYR A 42 11.59 8.49 -4.37
N ASN A 43 11.92 9.40 -5.28
CA ASN A 43 11.35 10.74 -5.30
C ASN A 43 10.64 10.93 -6.64
N GLU A 44 9.37 11.34 -6.60
CA GLU A 44 8.54 11.49 -7.80
C GLU A 44 9.13 12.46 -8.83
N GLU A 45 9.86 13.48 -8.38
CA GLU A 45 10.49 14.47 -9.28
C GLU A 45 11.63 13.87 -10.08
N ARG A 46 12.36 12.89 -9.52
CA ARG A 46 13.52 12.28 -10.15
C ARG A 46 13.20 11.02 -10.95
N ASP A 47 12.11 10.36 -10.58
CA ASP A 47 11.62 9.14 -11.25
C ASP A 47 12.62 7.97 -11.28
N TRP A 48 13.43 7.82 -10.22
CA TRP A 48 14.27 6.63 -10.04
C TRP A 48 14.49 6.31 -8.57
N TRP A 49 14.96 5.08 -8.32
CA TRP A 49 15.26 4.59 -6.97
C TRP A 49 16.76 4.70 -6.69
N ASP A 50 17.10 5.28 -5.53
CA ASP A 50 18.48 5.34 -5.01
C ASP A 50 18.56 4.58 -3.69
N ASP A 51 19.73 4.02 -3.36
CA ASP A 51 19.92 3.41 -2.05
C ASP A 51 19.93 4.49 -0.95
N ASP A 52 19.50 4.11 0.27
CA ASP A 52 19.41 5.04 1.39
C ASP A 52 19.73 4.33 2.70
N SER A 53 20.99 3.99 2.89
CA SER A 53 21.47 3.32 4.11
C SER A 53 21.32 4.21 5.35
N CYS A 54 21.38 5.53 5.19
CA CYS A 54 21.19 6.48 6.30
C CYS A 54 19.77 6.40 6.86
N ALA A 55 18.76 6.34 5.98
CA ALA A 55 17.37 6.19 6.40
C ALA A 55 17.14 4.85 7.11
N LEU A 56 17.77 3.78 6.62
CA LEU A 56 17.69 2.47 7.27
C LEU A 56 18.25 2.51 8.68
N THR A 57 19.40 3.14 8.87
CA THR A 57 20.01 3.31 10.20
C THR A 57 19.07 4.05 11.16
N ARG A 58 18.41 5.10 10.66
CA ARG A 58 17.46 5.87 11.47
C ARG A 58 16.23 5.07 11.85
N LEU A 59 15.72 4.25 10.94
CA LEU A 59 14.60 3.34 11.22
C LEU A 59 14.96 2.30 12.27
N LEU A 60 16.10 1.66 12.13
CA LEU A 60 16.55 0.64 13.09
C LEU A 60 16.89 1.23 14.44
N GLY A 61 17.40 2.46 14.48
CA GLY A 61 17.72 3.16 15.73
C GLY A 61 16.54 3.85 16.40
N GLY A 62 15.36 3.83 15.80
CA GLY A 62 14.16 4.45 16.36
C GLY A 62 14.05 5.95 16.13
N ALA A 63 14.97 6.58 15.37
CA ALA A 63 14.94 8.01 15.07
C ALA A 63 13.91 8.34 13.98
N ALA A 64 13.45 7.35 13.22
CA ALA A 64 12.41 7.49 12.22
C ALA A 64 11.49 6.28 12.29
N ARG A 65 10.28 6.41 11.72
CA ARG A 65 9.26 5.36 11.75
C ARG A 65 8.69 5.13 10.34
N VAL A 66 8.28 3.88 10.10
CA VAL A 66 7.57 3.51 8.88
C VAL A 66 6.13 4.04 8.93
N ILE A 67 5.68 4.64 7.82
CA ILE A 67 4.29 5.00 7.61
C ILE A 67 3.76 4.06 6.52
N LYS A 68 2.86 3.14 6.90
CA LYS A 68 2.28 2.19 5.94
C LYS A 68 1.41 2.93 4.94
N LEU A 69 1.56 2.57 3.67
CA LEU A 69 0.64 3.03 2.63
C LEU A 69 -0.56 2.10 2.59
N PRO A 70 -1.72 2.58 2.09
CA PRO A 70 -2.83 1.68 1.83
C PRO A 70 -2.39 0.54 0.93
N TRP A 71 -2.95 -0.66 1.17
CA TRP A 71 -2.60 -1.82 0.37
C TRP A 71 -2.90 -1.56 -1.12
N LYS A 72 -1.99 -1.97 -1.99
CA LYS A 72 -2.11 -1.85 -3.44
C LYS A 72 -1.84 -3.20 -4.09
N PRO A 73 -2.67 -3.64 -5.04
CA PRO A 73 -2.44 -4.91 -5.73
C PRO A 73 -1.18 -4.86 -6.58
N GLN A 74 -0.58 -6.01 -6.80
CA GLN A 74 0.47 -6.17 -7.80
C GLN A 74 -0.18 -6.21 -9.18
N LYS A 75 0.56 -5.80 -10.20
CA LYS A 75 0.10 -5.82 -11.59
C LYS A 75 -0.41 -7.20 -11.99
N GLY A 76 -1.58 -7.26 -12.58
CA GLY A 76 -2.23 -8.51 -12.99
C GLY A 76 -3.03 -9.20 -11.90
N LYS A 77 -2.98 -8.71 -10.66
CA LYS A 77 -3.74 -9.29 -9.55
C LYS A 77 -5.10 -8.63 -9.42
N ARG A 78 -6.07 -9.42 -8.94
CA ARG A 78 -7.44 -8.94 -8.74
C ARG A 78 -7.56 -8.15 -7.43
N TYR A 79 -8.39 -7.14 -7.46
CA TYR A 79 -8.83 -6.43 -6.26
C TYR A 79 -10.33 -6.20 -6.31
N TYR A 80 -10.90 -5.76 -5.20
CA TYR A 80 -12.35 -5.61 -5.05
C TYR A 80 -12.66 -4.22 -4.53
N ILE A 81 -13.78 -3.68 -4.99
CA ILE A 81 -14.27 -2.38 -4.52
C ILE A 81 -15.72 -2.51 -4.05
N PRO A 82 -16.18 -1.60 -3.16
CA PRO A 82 -17.59 -1.57 -2.78
C PRO A 82 -18.47 -1.30 -3.99
N PHE A 83 -19.64 -1.91 -3.99
CA PHE A 83 -20.63 -1.68 -5.01
C PHE A 83 -22.03 -1.71 -4.39
N ILE A 84 -22.78 -0.67 -4.63
CA ILE A 84 -24.16 -0.56 -4.13
C ILE A 84 -25.09 -0.73 -5.32
N SER A 85 -25.87 -1.82 -5.31
CA SER A 85 -26.87 -2.08 -6.34
C SER A 85 -28.20 -2.43 -5.68
N THR A 86 -29.27 -1.82 -6.18
CA THR A 86 -30.62 -2.12 -5.73
C THR A 86 -31.23 -3.34 -6.42
N GLN A 87 -30.60 -3.82 -7.48
CA GLN A 87 -31.12 -4.91 -8.31
C GLN A 87 -30.33 -6.20 -8.20
N GLN A 88 -29.15 -6.17 -7.59
CA GLN A 88 -28.29 -7.34 -7.44
C GLN A 88 -27.85 -7.46 -5.99
N GLU A 89 -27.74 -8.70 -5.53
CA GLU A 89 -27.26 -8.98 -4.18
C GLU A 89 -25.78 -8.74 -4.01
N ARG A 90 -25.06 -8.44 -5.10
CA ARG A 90 -23.64 -8.15 -5.04
C ARG A 90 -23.37 -6.81 -4.39
N MET A 91 -22.50 -6.83 -3.39
CA MET A 91 -22.03 -5.65 -2.69
C MET A 91 -20.56 -5.33 -3.00
N TYR A 92 -20.05 -5.87 -4.09
CA TYR A 92 -18.67 -5.62 -4.56
C TYR A 92 -18.57 -5.85 -6.06
N VAL A 93 -17.53 -5.24 -6.65
CA VAL A 93 -17.12 -5.48 -8.04
C VAL A 93 -15.62 -5.76 -8.03
N SER A 94 -15.13 -6.63 -8.91
CA SER A 94 -13.72 -6.95 -9.01
C SER A 94 -13.09 -6.31 -10.25
N TYR A 95 -11.81 -5.97 -10.12
CA TYR A 95 -10.99 -5.42 -11.21
C TYR A 95 -9.61 -6.06 -11.15
N TYR A 96 -8.89 -6.02 -12.25
CA TYR A 96 -7.48 -6.39 -12.29
C TYR A 96 -6.63 -5.13 -12.24
N TRP A 97 -5.55 -5.16 -11.47
CA TRP A 97 -4.63 -4.03 -11.38
C TRP A 97 -3.74 -3.96 -12.61
N ALA A 98 -3.83 -2.87 -13.36
CA ALA A 98 -3.05 -2.63 -14.57
C ALA A 98 -2.35 -1.26 -14.57
N ASN A 99 -2.35 -0.56 -13.44
CA ASN A 99 -1.86 0.82 -13.31
C ASN A 99 -2.58 1.80 -14.25
N ASP A 100 -3.81 1.50 -14.64
CA ASP A 100 -4.59 2.41 -15.48
C ASP A 100 -5.27 3.49 -14.63
N ASP A 101 -5.92 4.44 -15.30
CA ASP A 101 -6.55 5.59 -14.63
C ASP A 101 -7.65 5.16 -13.65
N ILE A 102 -8.41 4.12 -13.99
CA ILE A 102 -9.49 3.60 -13.15
C ILE A 102 -8.90 3.00 -11.86
N ASN A 103 -7.85 2.18 -11.98
CA ASN A 103 -7.18 1.58 -10.84
C ASN A 103 -6.62 2.65 -9.89
N ILE A 104 -5.94 3.64 -10.45
CA ILE A 104 -5.34 4.72 -9.68
C ILE A 104 -6.40 5.53 -8.96
N GLU A 105 -7.53 5.80 -9.61
CA GLU A 105 -8.63 6.52 -8.99
C GLU A 105 -9.24 5.74 -7.82
N HIS A 106 -9.48 4.42 -7.98
CA HIS A 106 -9.95 3.57 -6.89
C HIS A 106 -8.99 3.61 -5.70
N TYR A 107 -7.70 3.57 -5.98
CA TYR A 107 -6.68 3.63 -4.94
C TYR A 107 -6.72 4.98 -4.19
N ARG A 108 -6.84 6.09 -4.91
CA ARG A 108 -6.94 7.44 -4.32
C ARG A 108 -8.19 7.61 -3.46
N MET A 109 -9.27 6.96 -3.85
CA MET A 109 -10.53 6.99 -3.09
C MET A 109 -10.46 6.13 -1.82
N GLY A 110 -9.43 5.30 -1.67
CA GLY A 110 -9.30 4.44 -0.50
C GLY A 110 -10.24 3.25 -0.48
N ILE A 111 -10.74 2.82 -1.64
CA ILE A 111 -11.74 1.76 -1.72
C ILE A 111 -11.19 0.43 -2.25
N VAL A 112 -9.89 0.32 -2.44
CA VAL A 112 -9.26 -0.92 -2.93
C VAL A 112 -9.18 -1.93 -1.79
N CYS A 113 -9.78 -3.10 -1.96
CA CYS A 113 -9.84 -4.17 -0.96
C CYS A 113 -9.18 -5.44 -1.49
N LYS A 114 -8.57 -6.22 -0.58
CA LYS A 114 -7.88 -7.47 -0.93
C LYS A 114 -8.86 -8.61 -1.22
N THR A 115 -10.02 -8.61 -0.56
CA THR A 115 -10.98 -9.70 -0.62
C THR A 115 -12.39 -9.17 -0.85
N PRO A 116 -13.28 -10.00 -1.41
CA PRO A 116 -14.70 -9.62 -1.52
C PRO A 116 -15.32 -9.29 -0.16
N GLU A 117 -14.96 -10.02 0.89
CA GLU A 117 -15.48 -9.82 2.25
C GLU A 117 -15.13 -8.43 2.78
N GLU A 118 -13.91 -7.96 2.55
CA GLU A 118 -13.51 -6.59 2.92
C GLU A 118 -14.32 -5.54 2.17
N ALA A 119 -14.56 -5.77 0.87
CA ALA A 119 -15.34 -4.85 0.04
C ALA A 119 -16.80 -4.81 0.50
N ILE A 120 -17.39 -5.97 0.85
CA ILE A 120 -18.74 -6.05 1.38
C ILE A 120 -18.85 -5.30 2.70
N ALA A 121 -17.88 -5.49 3.60
CA ALA A 121 -17.84 -4.79 4.88
C ALA A 121 -17.78 -3.27 4.68
N LEU A 122 -16.96 -2.82 3.74
CA LEU A 122 -16.84 -1.40 3.41
C LEU A 122 -18.14 -0.86 2.80
N THR A 123 -18.79 -1.63 1.93
CA THR A 123 -20.11 -1.27 1.35
C THR A 123 -21.12 -1.04 2.47
N LYS A 124 -21.18 -1.94 3.45
CA LYS A 124 -22.11 -1.81 4.58
C LYS A 124 -21.84 -0.54 5.40
N LYS A 125 -20.58 -0.23 5.65
CA LYS A 125 -20.19 1.01 6.34
C LYS A 125 -20.62 2.26 5.58
N MET A 126 -20.46 2.24 4.27
CA MET A 126 -20.88 3.36 3.42
C MET A 126 -22.40 3.55 3.45
N LEU A 127 -23.16 2.46 3.42
CA LEU A 127 -24.62 2.51 3.53
C LEU A 127 -25.05 3.05 4.88
N GLU A 128 -24.43 2.63 5.98
CA GLU A 128 -24.72 3.15 7.31
C GLU A 128 -24.48 4.66 7.38
N ALA A 129 -23.36 5.14 6.82
CA ALA A 129 -23.03 6.56 6.82
C ALA A 129 -24.07 7.38 6.04
N VAL A 130 -24.57 6.86 4.92
CA VAL A 130 -25.62 7.51 4.13
C VAL A 130 -26.95 7.54 4.89
N ASN A 131 -27.29 6.44 5.56
CA ASN A 131 -28.57 6.32 6.28
C ASN A 131 -28.63 7.14 7.56
N GLU A 132 -27.48 7.55 8.12
CA GLU A 132 -27.41 8.40 9.32
C GLU A 132 -27.63 9.88 9.04
N GLN A 133 -27.73 10.26 7.77
CA GLN A 133 -27.96 11.67 7.40
C GLN A 133 -29.47 12.02 7.41
#